data_cc694aed99a2f0dd53326a221a6a4477
#
_entry.id   cc694aed99a2f0dd53326a221a6a4477
#
_cell.length_a   1.000
_cell.length_b   1.000
_cell.length_c   1.000
_cell.angle_alpha   90.00
_cell.angle_beta   90.00
_cell.angle_gamma   90.00
#
_symmetry.space_group_name_H-M   'P 1'
#
loop_
_entity.id
_entity.type
_entity.pdbx_description
1 polymer ?
#
loop_
_entity_poly.entity_id
_entity_poly.type
_entity_poly.pdbx_seq_one_letter_code
_entity_poly.pdbx_strand_id
1 'polypeptide(L)'
;MVDTLTSNADATPEINTRLWSTLIRNLTPYTPGEQPKHDNLCKLNTNENPFPPSPKVAEAIAQVLLNQADHLKRYPAPESDELRAVMAQVYDVAPNQIFVGNGSDEVL
;
A
#
# COMPACT_ATOMS: atom_id res chain seq x y z
N MET A 1 -43.40 -18.33 15.09
CA MET A 1 -42.25 -19.22 15.31
C MET A 1 -41.25 -18.84 14.24
N VAL A 2 -40.31 -17.98 14.58
CA VAL A 2 -39.35 -17.41 13.60
C VAL A 2 -38.03 -18.10 13.92
N ASP A 3 -37.58 -18.96 12.99
CA ASP A 3 -36.31 -19.66 13.09
C ASP A 3 -35.15 -18.64 13.04
N THR A 4 -34.41 -18.56 14.12
CA THR A 4 -33.16 -17.82 14.19
C THR A 4 -32.10 -18.58 13.41
N LEU A 5 -31.81 -18.11 12.19
CA LEU A 5 -30.63 -18.48 11.44
C LEU A 5 -29.39 -17.95 12.16
N THR A 6 -28.76 -18.79 12.98
CA THR A 6 -27.42 -18.54 13.49
C THR A 6 -26.44 -18.67 12.33
N SER A 7 -26.01 -17.55 11.77
CA SER A 7 -24.91 -17.50 10.80
C SER A 7 -23.61 -17.84 11.52
N ASN A 8 -23.06 -19.01 11.27
CA ASN A 8 -21.67 -19.34 11.59
C ASN A 8 -20.74 -18.47 10.72
N ALA A 9 -20.45 -17.24 11.17
CA ALA A 9 -19.61 -16.29 10.45
C ALA A 9 -18.10 -16.43 10.77
N ASP A 10 -17.67 -17.52 11.40
CA ASP A 10 -16.30 -17.67 11.91
C ASP A 10 -15.52 -18.87 11.33
N ALA A 11 -15.94 -19.41 10.20
CA ALA A 11 -15.14 -20.37 9.49
C ALA A 11 -14.17 -19.64 8.56
N THR A 12 -12.95 -19.39 9.01
CA THR A 12 -11.83 -19.03 8.13
C THR A 12 -11.75 -20.06 7.00
N PRO A 13 -11.81 -19.68 5.72
CA PRO A 13 -11.79 -20.64 4.63
C PRO A 13 -10.50 -21.47 4.71
N GLU A 14 -10.63 -22.77 4.69
CA GLU A 14 -9.49 -23.70 4.70
C GLU A 14 -8.67 -23.47 3.41
N ILE A 15 -7.50 -22.88 3.55
CA ILE A 15 -6.64 -22.55 2.41
C ILE A 15 -6.07 -23.84 1.84
N ASN A 16 -6.36 -24.13 0.57
CA ASN A 16 -5.81 -25.28 -0.12
C ASN A 16 -4.31 -25.07 -0.45
N THR A 17 -3.44 -25.44 0.47
CA THR A 17 -1.98 -25.33 0.35
C THR A 17 -1.37 -26.31 -0.67
N ARG A 18 -2.18 -27.20 -1.24
CA ARG A 18 -1.73 -28.23 -2.18
C ARG A 18 -1.13 -27.64 -3.48
N LEU A 19 -1.61 -26.45 -3.87
CA LEU A 19 -1.14 -25.74 -5.05
C LEU A 19 0.05 -24.81 -4.77
N TRP A 20 0.46 -24.68 -3.53
CA TRP A 20 1.57 -23.82 -3.16
C TRP A 20 2.91 -24.46 -3.50
N SER A 21 3.85 -23.67 -4.01
CA SER A 21 5.23 -24.11 -4.17
C SER A 21 5.86 -24.46 -2.81
N THR A 22 6.91 -25.27 -2.81
CA THR A 22 7.64 -25.63 -1.59
C THR A 22 8.20 -24.39 -0.88
N LEU A 23 8.63 -23.39 -1.64
CA LEU A 23 9.12 -22.12 -1.10
C LEU A 23 8.01 -21.41 -0.29
N ILE A 24 6.84 -21.23 -0.89
CA ILE A 24 5.71 -20.53 -0.25
C ILE A 24 5.24 -21.25 1.01
N ARG A 25 5.25 -22.58 1.04
CA ARG A 25 4.85 -23.35 2.24
C ARG A 25 5.74 -23.11 3.45
N ASN A 26 7.01 -22.76 3.21
CA ASN A 26 8.01 -22.55 4.25
C ASN A 26 8.13 -21.06 4.66
N LEU A 27 7.42 -20.16 4.00
CA LEU A 27 7.43 -18.75 4.37
C LEU A 27 6.56 -18.52 5.61
N THR A 28 7.09 -17.75 6.54
CA THR A 28 6.31 -17.20 7.64
C THR A 28 5.72 -15.87 7.19
N PRO A 29 4.39 -15.71 7.18
CA PRO A 29 3.78 -14.43 6.80
C PRO A 29 4.23 -13.31 7.73
N TYR A 30 4.39 -12.12 7.18
CA TYR A 30 4.60 -10.92 7.98
C TYR A 30 3.41 -10.69 8.91
N THR A 31 3.69 -10.52 10.20
CA THR A 31 2.67 -10.16 11.18
C THR A 31 2.77 -8.67 11.45
N PRO A 32 1.75 -7.88 11.08
CA PRO A 32 1.75 -6.45 11.35
C PRO A 32 1.87 -6.17 12.85
N GLY A 33 2.59 -5.10 13.20
CA GLY A 33 2.63 -4.61 14.57
C GLY A 33 1.24 -4.25 15.09
N GLU A 34 1.09 -4.19 16.40
CA GLU A 34 -0.16 -3.87 17.05
C GLU A 34 -0.76 -2.55 16.52
N GLN A 35 -2.06 -2.56 16.21
CA GLN A 35 -2.82 -1.41 15.70
C GLN A 35 -3.98 -1.08 16.67
N PRO A 36 -3.68 -0.56 17.88
CA PRO A 36 -4.71 -0.26 18.87
C PRO A 36 -5.64 0.86 18.36
N LYS A 37 -6.94 0.71 18.65
CA LYS A 37 -7.99 1.67 18.28
C LYS A 37 -8.40 2.51 19.48
N HIS A 38 -7.49 3.31 19.98
CA HIS A 38 -7.76 4.23 21.10
C HIS A 38 -7.61 5.67 20.65
N ASP A 39 -8.43 6.54 21.19
CA ASP A 39 -8.28 7.98 21.02
C ASP A 39 -7.03 8.45 21.82
N ASN A 40 -6.33 9.45 21.30
CA ASN A 40 -5.11 10.02 21.88
C ASN A 40 -3.92 9.07 22.03
N LEU A 41 -3.77 8.13 21.10
CA LEU A 41 -2.64 7.22 21.06
C LEU A 41 -1.37 7.94 20.57
N CYS A 42 -0.28 7.79 21.31
CA CYS A 42 1.06 8.14 20.84
C CYS A 42 1.65 6.93 20.10
N LYS A 43 1.54 6.91 18.76
CA LYS A 43 2.03 5.81 17.94
C LYS A 43 3.51 5.98 17.65
N LEU A 44 4.33 5.05 18.13
CA LEU A 44 5.80 5.06 17.99
C LEU A 44 6.34 3.81 17.27
N ASN A 45 5.44 2.97 16.72
CA ASN A 45 5.80 1.77 15.98
C ASN A 45 5.79 2.02 14.46
N THR A 46 6.33 1.07 13.70
CA THR A 46 6.30 1.02 12.21
C THR A 46 7.02 2.17 11.48
N ASN A 47 7.86 2.93 12.17
CA ASN A 47 8.69 3.99 11.59
C ASN A 47 7.92 5.01 10.74
N GLU A 48 6.67 5.31 11.11
CA GLU A 48 5.85 6.29 10.41
C GLU A 48 6.39 7.71 10.59
N ASN A 49 6.30 8.51 9.55
CA ASN A 49 6.66 9.91 9.62
C ASN A 49 5.64 10.67 10.50
N PRO A 50 6.07 11.35 11.59
CA PRO A 50 5.17 12.06 12.49
C PRO A 50 4.61 13.37 11.88
N PHE A 51 5.16 13.83 10.76
CA PHE A 51 4.72 15.04 10.09
C PHE A 51 3.78 14.72 8.93
N PRO A 52 2.68 15.48 8.78
CA PRO A 52 1.82 15.34 7.61
C PRO A 52 2.56 15.79 6.33
N PRO A 53 2.09 15.35 5.16
CA PRO A 53 2.62 15.87 3.90
C PRO A 53 2.36 17.38 3.75
N SER A 54 3.15 18.04 2.91
CA SER A 54 2.93 19.45 2.60
C SER A 54 1.49 19.69 2.10
N PRO A 55 0.83 20.79 2.46
CA PRO A 55 -0.48 21.16 1.91
C PRO A 55 -0.53 21.14 0.37
N LYS A 56 0.58 21.48 -0.30
CA LYS A 56 0.70 21.41 -1.75
C LYS A 56 0.48 20.00 -2.33
N VAL A 57 0.77 18.95 -1.55
CA VAL A 57 0.52 17.57 -1.97
C VAL A 57 -0.99 17.31 -2.05
N ALA A 58 -1.74 17.72 -1.03
CA ALA A 58 -3.19 17.59 -1.02
C ALA A 58 -3.85 18.38 -2.15
N GLU A 59 -3.37 19.62 -2.40
CA GLU A 59 -3.84 20.45 -3.51
C GLU A 59 -3.57 19.79 -4.86
N ALA A 60 -2.37 19.26 -5.08
CA ALA A 60 -2.01 18.59 -6.34
C ALA A 60 -2.88 17.35 -6.58
N ILE A 61 -3.11 16.53 -5.56
CA ILE A 61 -4.00 15.37 -5.65
C ILE A 61 -5.43 15.81 -5.99
N ALA A 62 -5.96 16.82 -5.31
CA ALA A 62 -7.29 17.34 -5.58
C ALA A 62 -7.43 17.85 -7.02
N GLN A 63 -6.42 18.55 -7.54
CA GLN A 63 -6.41 19.04 -8.93
C GLN A 63 -6.43 17.90 -9.95
N VAL A 64 -5.68 16.82 -9.71
CA VAL A 64 -5.73 15.63 -10.58
C VAL A 64 -7.12 15.00 -10.57
N LEU A 65 -7.71 14.83 -9.39
CA LEU A 65 -9.05 14.23 -9.24
C LEU A 65 -10.14 15.07 -9.91
N LEU A 66 -10.06 16.39 -9.82
CA LEU A 66 -11.05 17.29 -10.39
C LEU A 66 -10.93 17.44 -11.92
N ASN A 67 -9.71 17.48 -12.43
CA ASN A 67 -9.46 17.82 -13.82
C ASN A 67 -9.07 16.63 -14.71
N GLN A 68 -8.60 15.53 -14.12
CA GLN A 68 -8.05 14.40 -14.83
C GLN A 68 -8.56 13.04 -14.32
N ALA A 69 -9.72 13.01 -13.66
CA ALA A 69 -10.31 11.79 -13.11
C ALA A 69 -10.42 10.66 -14.16
N ASP A 70 -10.62 11.02 -15.43
CA ASP A 70 -10.69 10.07 -16.53
C ASP A 70 -9.38 9.29 -16.76
N HIS A 71 -8.24 9.83 -16.33
CA HIS A 71 -6.95 9.15 -16.40
C HIS A 71 -6.84 8.00 -15.38
N LEU A 72 -7.57 8.06 -14.26
CA LEU A 72 -7.52 7.04 -13.20
C LEU A 72 -8.04 5.67 -13.63
N LYS A 73 -8.78 5.58 -14.73
CA LYS A 73 -9.24 4.31 -15.31
C LYS A 73 -8.18 3.61 -16.16
N ARG A 74 -7.07 4.27 -16.45
CA ARG A 74 -6.00 3.75 -17.30
C ARG A 74 -4.93 3.06 -16.48
N TYR A 75 -4.19 2.16 -17.10
CA TYR A 75 -2.98 1.64 -16.50
C TYR A 75 -1.95 2.75 -16.32
N PRO A 76 -1.17 2.73 -15.23
CA PRO A 76 -0.04 3.64 -15.06
C PRO A 76 1.05 3.37 -16.11
N ALA A 77 1.95 4.33 -16.31
CA ALA A 77 3.15 4.12 -17.11
C ALA A 77 3.99 3.00 -16.49
N PRO A 78 4.33 1.94 -17.25
CA PRO A 78 5.03 0.77 -16.69
C PRO A 78 6.34 1.11 -15.99
N GLU A 79 7.07 2.06 -16.54
CA GLU A 79 8.39 2.47 -16.04
C GLU A 79 8.34 3.67 -15.10
N SER A 80 7.17 4.25 -14.83
CA SER A 80 7.00 5.45 -14.00
C SER A 80 7.92 6.61 -14.42
N ASP A 81 8.09 6.83 -15.73
CA ASP A 81 9.11 7.73 -16.29
C ASP A 81 9.04 9.15 -15.78
N GLU A 82 7.83 9.72 -15.68
CA GLU A 82 7.62 11.08 -15.16
C GLU A 82 8.06 11.20 -13.70
N LEU A 83 7.69 10.23 -12.87
CA LEU A 83 8.07 10.20 -11.46
C LEU A 83 9.59 10.05 -11.32
N ARG A 84 10.19 9.13 -12.07
CA ARG A 84 11.64 8.90 -12.06
C ARG A 84 12.41 10.15 -12.50
N ALA A 85 11.93 10.86 -13.51
CA ALA A 85 12.55 12.08 -13.98
C ALA A 85 12.55 13.18 -12.90
N VAL A 86 11.43 13.37 -12.21
CA VAL A 86 11.32 14.36 -11.12
C VAL A 86 12.20 13.96 -9.93
N MET A 87 12.18 12.68 -9.53
CA MET A 87 13.03 12.19 -8.45
C MET A 87 14.52 12.34 -8.78
N ALA A 88 14.91 12.07 -10.01
CA ALA A 88 16.29 12.23 -10.48
C ALA A 88 16.79 13.68 -10.30
N GLN A 89 15.95 14.66 -10.60
CA GLN A 89 16.26 16.07 -10.37
C GLN A 89 16.38 16.40 -8.87
N VAL A 90 15.49 15.85 -8.03
CA VAL A 90 15.49 16.13 -6.58
C VAL A 90 16.71 15.53 -5.90
N TYR A 91 17.13 14.34 -6.29
CA TYR A 91 18.23 13.60 -5.67
C TYR A 91 19.57 13.74 -6.38
N ASP A 92 19.63 14.53 -7.46
CA ASP A 92 20.83 14.73 -8.29
C ASP A 92 21.46 13.42 -8.77
N VAL A 93 20.61 12.54 -9.32
CA VAL A 93 21.02 11.24 -9.88
C VAL A 93 20.44 11.07 -11.29
N ALA A 94 20.91 10.08 -12.04
CA ALA A 94 20.33 9.75 -13.33
C ALA A 94 19.00 8.97 -13.16
N PRO A 95 17.99 9.14 -14.04
CA PRO A 95 16.71 8.44 -13.95
C PRO A 95 16.84 6.91 -13.93
N ASN A 96 17.85 6.34 -14.56
CA ASN A 96 18.13 4.91 -14.55
C ASN A 96 18.73 4.37 -13.25
N GLN A 97 19.03 5.25 -12.30
CA GLN A 97 19.46 4.91 -10.96
C GLN A 97 18.31 4.87 -9.95
N ILE A 98 17.06 5.08 -10.42
CA ILE A 98 15.86 5.10 -9.60
C ILE A 98 14.99 3.89 -9.95
N PHE A 99 14.67 3.12 -8.95
CA PHE A 99 13.67 2.06 -9.00
C PHE A 99 12.42 2.50 -8.23
N VAL A 100 11.24 2.27 -8.79
CA VAL A 100 9.95 2.60 -8.19
C VAL A 100 9.17 1.32 -7.96
N GLY A 101 8.71 1.12 -6.73
CA GLY A 101 7.87 -0.01 -6.34
C GLY A 101 6.72 0.43 -5.44
N ASN A 102 5.74 -0.43 -5.27
CA ASN A 102 4.57 -0.17 -4.44
C ASN A 102 4.85 -0.56 -2.97
N GLY A 103 5.51 0.32 -2.25
CA GLY A 103 5.94 0.08 -0.88
C GLY A 103 7.31 -0.59 -0.79
N SER A 104 7.87 -0.61 0.43
CA SER A 104 9.22 -1.14 0.68
C SER A 104 9.35 -2.64 0.39
N ASP A 105 8.28 -3.39 0.57
CA ASP A 105 8.29 -4.85 0.39
C ASP A 105 8.50 -5.27 -1.07
N GLU A 106 8.16 -4.41 -2.03
CA GLU A 106 8.46 -4.64 -3.45
C GLU A 106 9.86 -4.17 -3.86
N VAL A 107 10.46 -3.28 -3.07
CA VAL A 107 11.76 -2.67 -3.38
C VAL A 107 12.91 -3.45 -2.76
N LEU A 108 12.69 -4.09 -1.61
CA LEU A 108 13.68 -4.84 -0.84
C LEU A 108 13.74 -6.30 -1.29
#